data_cec24757e9907c8ef2ad4ba5633a01c1
#
_entry.id   cec24757e9907c8ef2ad4ba5633a01c1
#
_cell.length_a   1.000
_cell.length_b   1.000
_cell.length_c   1.000
_cell.angle_alpha   90.00
_cell.angle_beta   90.00
_cell.angle_gamma   90.00
#
_symmetry.space_group_name_H-M   'P 1'
#
loop_
_entity.id
_entity.type
_entity.pdbx_description
1 polymer ?
#
loop_
_entity_poly.entity_id
_entity_poly.type
_entity_poly.pdbx_seq_one_letter_code
_entity_poly.pdbx_strand_id
1 'polypeptide(L)'
;MQRKRPVLFKGRHFEAEIIVLCVRWYLRFGLSFRNLEELMAERNLNVDHVTIWRWVQRYAPELHRRCRRELRMTNHSWRVDETYLRVAGKWTYLYRAVDSTGATIDFLLSAGRDAAAAKRFFQKALQALGHPRPRVINVDGNPSYPRVITELKRTGELGRRCRCRPVRYLNNIIEQDHRAIKRRVRASQGFRSFDSAARTIQGIETVNMIRKGQVRWLAKDDIAGQVAFAAGLLGLTAMA
;
A
#
# COMPACT_ATOMS: atom_id res chain seq x y z
N MET A 1 2.68 -34.45 12.72
CA MET A 1 1.38 -33.72 12.70
C MET A 1 1.29 -32.95 11.39
N GLN A 2 0.39 -33.32 10.48
CA GLN A 2 0.15 -32.52 9.26
C GLN A 2 -0.51 -31.20 9.65
N ARG A 3 0.16 -30.08 9.41
CA ARG A 3 -0.40 -28.74 9.66
C ARG A 3 -1.61 -28.53 8.75
N LYS A 4 -2.78 -28.27 9.32
CA LYS A 4 -4.01 -28.03 8.58
C LYS A 4 -3.83 -26.78 7.70
N ARG A 5 -3.92 -26.99 6.39
CA ARG A 5 -3.73 -25.88 5.40
C ARG A 5 -4.76 -24.77 5.64
N PRO A 6 -4.34 -23.48 5.75
CA PRO A 6 -5.27 -22.39 5.96
C PRO A 6 -6.33 -22.29 4.85
N VAL A 7 -7.55 -21.90 5.20
CA VAL A 7 -8.70 -21.85 4.28
C VAL A 7 -8.41 -21.02 3.01
N LEU A 8 -7.62 -19.95 3.14
CA LEU A 8 -7.22 -19.09 2.01
C LEU A 8 -6.45 -19.84 0.91
N PHE A 9 -5.77 -20.94 1.26
CA PHE A 9 -4.92 -21.72 0.37
C PHE A 9 -5.54 -23.08 0.01
N LYS A 10 -6.78 -23.34 0.42
CA LYS A 10 -7.49 -24.57 0.08
C LYS A 10 -7.57 -24.74 -1.46
N GLY A 11 -7.25 -25.92 -1.97
CA GLY A 11 -7.26 -26.22 -3.40
C GLY A 11 -6.12 -25.60 -4.22
N ARG A 12 -5.05 -25.12 -3.55
CA ARG A 12 -3.84 -24.67 -4.25
C ARG A 12 -2.86 -25.81 -4.39
N HIS A 13 -2.20 -25.89 -5.55
CA HIS A 13 -1.20 -26.91 -5.83
C HIS A 13 0.07 -26.75 -4.97
N PHE A 14 0.54 -25.49 -4.82
CA PHE A 14 1.74 -25.17 -4.04
C PHE A 14 1.44 -25.00 -2.57
N GLU A 15 2.45 -25.25 -1.71
CA GLU A 15 2.36 -24.99 -0.29
C GLU A 15 2.14 -23.50 0.00
N ALA A 16 1.41 -23.21 1.09
CA ALA A 16 1.02 -21.86 1.43
C ALA A 16 2.24 -20.96 1.72
N GLU A 17 3.29 -21.52 2.29
CA GLU A 17 4.57 -20.87 2.59
C GLU A 17 5.25 -20.37 1.31
N ILE A 18 5.28 -21.19 0.25
CA ILE A 18 5.85 -20.83 -1.07
C ILE A 18 5.05 -19.69 -1.69
N ILE A 19 3.73 -19.78 -1.64
CA ILE A 19 2.84 -18.73 -2.16
C ILE A 19 3.10 -17.41 -1.45
N VAL A 20 3.12 -17.42 -0.11
CA VAL A 20 3.33 -16.20 0.70
C VAL A 20 4.73 -15.64 0.48
N LEU A 21 5.74 -16.48 0.37
CA LEU A 21 7.12 -16.09 0.07
C LEU A 21 7.21 -15.32 -1.26
N CYS A 22 6.67 -15.90 -2.35
CA CYS A 22 6.67 -15.27 -3.66
C CYS A 22 5.90 -13.94 -3.66
N VAL A 23 4.70 -13.92 -3.06
CA VAL A 23 3.89 -12.70 -2.95
C VAL A 23 4.65 -11.63 -2.17
N ARG A 24 5.21 -11.97 -1.01
CA ARG A 24 5.97 -11.02 -0.21
C ARG A 24 7.21 -10.52 -0.92
N TRP A 25 7.98 -11.39 -1.57
CA TRP A 25 9.17 -11.00 -2.31
C TRP A 25 8.82 -10.05 -3.45
N TYR A 26 7.80 -10.36 -4.23
CA TYR A 26 7.32 -9.46 -5.27
C TYR A 26 6.94 -8.09 -4.72
N LEU A 27 6.17 -8.02 -3.65
CA LEU A 27 5.70 -6.76 -3.06
C LEU A 27 6.82 -5.97 -2.37
N ARG A 28 7.86 -6.64 -1.87
CA ARG A 28 8.95 -6.03 -1.09
C ARG A 28 10.14 -5.60 -1.93
N PHE A 29 10.56 -6.45 -2.84
CA PHE A 29 11.80 -6.26 -3.59
C PHE A 29 11.53 -5.81 -5.04
N GLY A 30 12.54 -5.23 -5.71
CA GLY A 30 12.48 -4.80 -7.10
C GLY A 30 12.56 -5.98 -8.09
N LEU A 31 11.79 -7.04 -7.88
CA LEU A 31 11.76 -8.25 -8.69
C LEU A 31 10.58 -8.23 -9.66
N SER A 32 10.80 -8.70 -10.89
CA SER A 32 9.73 -9.03 -11.82
C SER A 32 9.13 -10.40 -11.47
N PHE A 33 7.98 -10.74 -12.07
CA PHE A 33 7.43 -12.09 -11.93
C PHE A 33 8.35 -13.16 -12.54
N ARG A 34 9.09 -12.84 -13.61
CA ARG A 34 10.07 -13.73 -14.24
C ARG A 34 11.29 -13.96 -13.37
N ASN A 35 11.79 -12.92 -12.68
CA ASN A 35 12.87 -13.14 -11.70
C ASN A 35 12.45 -14.07 -10.56
N LEU A 36 11.18 -14.01 -10.15
CA LEU A 36 10.66 -14.93 -9.13
C LEU A 36 10.49 -16.37 -9.66
N GLU A 37 10.07 -16.53 -10.91
CA GLU A 37 10.03 -17.82 -11.59
C GLU A 37 11.43 -18.46 -11.61
N GLU A 38 12.46 -17.72 -12.01
CA GLU A 38 13.87 -18.14 -12.01
C GLU A 38 14.35 -18.49 -10.59
N LEU A 39 14.12 -17.62 -9.60
CA LEU A 39 14.47 -17.88 -8.20
C LEU A 39 13.79 -19.13 -7.62
N MET A 40 12.59 -19.48 -8.08
CA MET A 40 11.92 -20.72 -7.67
C MET A 40 12.51 -21.92 -8.38
N ALA A 41 12.84 -21.80 -9.67
CA ALA A 41 13.49 -22.88 -10.44
C ALA A 41 14.86 -23.28 -9.83
N GLU A 42 15.67 -22.30 -9.38
CA GLU A 42 16.92 -22.56 -8.64
C GLU A 42 16.74 -23.45 -7.39
N ARG A 43 15.53 -23.49 -6.85
CA ARG A 43 15.13 -24.30 -5.68
C ARG A 43 14.35 -25.55 -6.04
N ASN A 44 14.41 -25.98 -7.31
CA ASN A 44 13.65 -27.09 -7.85
C ASN A 44 12.12 -26.93 -7.69
N LEU A 45 11.62 -25.69 -7.67
CA LEU A 45 10.19 -25.37 -7.60
C LEU A 45 9.73 -24.82 -8.95
N ASN A 46 8.99 -25.62 -9.69
CA ASN A 46 8.51 -25.23 -11.02
C ASN A 46 7.22 -24.40 -10.91
N VAL A 47 7.37 -23.08 -10.79
CA VAL A 47 6.28 -22.10 -10.65
C VAL A 47 6.39 -21.06 -11.74
N ASP A 48 5.42 -21.02 -12.65
CA ASP A 48 5.42 -20.03 -13.73
C ASP A 48 5.04 -18.61 -13.25
N HIS A 49 5.53 -17.60 -13.95
CA HIS A 49 5.33 -16.19 -13.63
C HIS A 49 3.86 -15.74 -13.64
N VAL A 50 2.98 -16.40 -14.43
CA VAL A 50 1.55 -16.09 -14.48
C VAL A 50 0.87 -16.58 -13.20
N THR A 51 1.30 -17.74 -12.68
CA THR A 51 0.82 -18.28 -11.40
C THR A 51 1.23 -17.35 -10.26
N ILE A 52 2.46 -16.85 -10.23
CA ILE A 52 2.92 -15.86 -9.23
C ILE A 52 2.09 -14.56 -9.35
N TRP A 53 1.86 -14.09 -10.58
CA TRP A 53 0.99 -12.95 -10.80
C TRP A 53 -0.43 -13.17 -10.23
N ARG A 54 -1.06 -14.32 -10.48
CA ARG A 54 -2.38 -14.67 -9.93
C ARG A 54 -2.38 -14.67 -8.40
N TRP A 55 -1.30 -15.15 -7.77
CA TRP A 55 -1.15 -15.09 -6.32
C TRP A 55 -1.09 -13.66 -5.81
N VAL A 56 -0.30 -12.80 -6.43
CA VAL A 56 -0.23 -11.38 -6.06
C VAL A 56 -1.61 -10.74 -6.19
N GLN A 57 -2.34 -10.97 -7.30
CA GLN A 57 -3.68 -10.40 -7.50
C GLN A 57 -4.69 -10.87 -6.44
N ARG A 58 -4.55 -12.08 -5.94
CA ARG A 58 -5.44 -12.64 -4.90
C ARG A 58 -5.06 -12.20 -3.49
N TYR A 59 -3.79 -12.31 -3.14
CA TYR A 59 -3.35 -12.19 -1.76
C TYR A 59 -2.91 -10.78 -1.35
N ALA A 60 -2.53 -9.90 -2.28
CA ALA A 60 -2.16 -8.53 -1.97
C ALA A 60 -3.32 -7.71 -1.37
N PRO A 61 -4.56 -7.73 -1.92
CA PRO A 61 -5.72 -7.08 -1.31
C PRO A 61 -6.08 -7.66 0.06
N GLU A 62 -5.98 -8.98 0.21
CA GLU A 62 -6.28 -9.65 1.48
C GLU A 62 -5.27 -9.29 2.57
N LEU A 63 -3.99 -9.23 2.21
CA LEU A 63 -2.93 -8.75 3.09
C LEU A 63 -3.21 -7.31 3.54
N HIS A 64 -3.61 -6.45 2.60
CA HIS A 64 -3.98 -5.07 2.90
C HIS A 64 -5.14 -4.98 3.89
N ARG A 65 -6.24 -5.67 3.59
CA ARG A 65 -7.46 -5.67 4.41
C ARG A 65 -7.20 -6.10 5.85
N ARG A 66 -6.38 -7.13 6.05
CA ARG A 66 -6.04 -7.65 7.38
C ARG A 66 -5.05 -6.76 8.11
N CYS A 67 -4.01 -6.27 7.42
CA CYS A 67 -2.98 -5.42 8.01
C CYS A 67 -3.55 -4.11 8.56
N ARG A 68 -4.57 -3.52 7.93
CA ARG A 68 -5.19 -2.26 8.35
C ARG A 68 -5.67 -2.27 9.81
N ARG A 69 -6.06 -3.42 10.33
CA ARG A 69 -6.55 -3.58 11.71
C ARG A 69 -5.42 -3.56 12.76
N GLU A 70 -4.20 -3.81 12.32
CA GLU A 70 -3.03 -3.96 13.18
C GLU A 70 -2.13 -2.70 13.19
N LEU A 71 -2.52 -1.66 12.46
CA LEU A 71 -1.72 -0.44 12.36
C LEU A 71 -1.83 0.41 13.62
N ARG A 72 -0.73 1.11 13.94
CA ARG A 72 -0.72 2.19 14.93
C ARG A 72 -1.54 3.37 14.44
N MET A 73 -2.12 4.11 15.36
CA MET A 73 -2.77 5.37 15.05
C MET A 73 -1.74 6.38 14.50
N THR A 74 -2.13 7.12 13.48
CA THR A 74 -1.34 8.24 12.96
C THR A 74 -1.58 9.51 13.78
N ASN A 75 -0.80 10.56 13.54
CA ASN A 75 -1.04 11.83 14.19
C ASN A 75 -1.98 12.76 13.39
N HIS A 76 -2.31 13.92 13.94
CA HIS A 76 -3.25 14.89 13.36
C HIS A 76 -2.65 15.81 12.28
N SER A 77 -1.38 15.61 11.88
CA SER A 77 -0.70 16.45 10.90
C SER A 77 -0.46 15.66 9.62
N TRP A 78 -1.32 15.89 8.63
CA TRP A 78 -1.27 15.16 7.37
C TRP A 78 -0.40 15.88 6.33
N ARG A 79 0.23 15.07 5.47
CA ARG A 79 0.88 15.49 4.23
C ARG A 79 0.23 14.74 3.10
N VAL A 80 -0.28 15.48 2.14
CA VAL A 80 -1.02 14.93 1.00
C VAL A 80 -0.34 15.35 -0.28
N ASP A 81 -0.14 14.39 -1.14
CA ASP A 81 0.44 14.58 -2.46
C ASP A 81 0.00 13.45 -3.39
N GLU A 82 0.15 13.65 -4.69
CA GLU A 82 -0.04 12.59 -5.66
C GLU A 82 1.25 12.33 -6.47
N THR A 83 1.40 11.08 -6.88
CA THR A 83 2.42 10.69 -7.85
C THR A 83 1.78 9.99 -9.04
N TYR A 84 2.48 9.93 -10.14
CA TYR A 84 1.97 9.32 -11.37
C TYR A 84 2.66 7.98 -11.66
N LEU A 85 1.88 7.05 -12.21
CA LEU A 85 2.28 5.71 -12.63
C LEU A 85 1.75 5.45 -14.03
N ARG A 86 2.39 4.55 -14.79
CA ARG A 86 1.84 4.10 -16.07
C ARG A 86 1.04 2.80 -15.88
N VAL A 87 -0.20 2.83 -16.38
CA VAL A 87 -1.10 1.67 -16.40
C VAL A 87 -1.65 1.54 -17.81
N ALA A 88 -1.42 0.43 -18.48
CA ALA A 88 -1.78 0.21 -19.88
C ALA A 88 -1.34 1.37 -20.82
N GLY A 89 -0.13 1.89 -20.60
CA GLY A 89 0.42 3.01 -21.36
C GLY A 89 -0.13 4.40 -20.98
N LYS A 90 -1.17 4.49 -20.17
CA LYS A 90 -1.81 5.75 -19.73
C LYS A 90 -1.29 6.23 -18.38
N TRP A 91 -1.23 7.55 -18.21
CA TRP A 91 -0.91 8.14 -16.92
C TRP A 91 -2.07 7.92 -15.94
N THR A 92 -1.73 7.45 -14.77
CA THR A 92 -2.64 7.16 -13.66
C THR A 92 -2.04 7.75 -12.39
N TYR A 93 -2.84 8.26 -11.50
CA TYR A 93 -2.40 9.05 -10.35
C TYR A 93 -2.64 8.28 -9.06
N LEU A 94 -1.60 8.18 -8.24
CA LEU A 94 -1.66 7.60 -6.90
C LEU A 94 -1.66 8.73 -5.88
N TYR A 95 -2.83 9.06 -5.36
CA TYR A 95 -3.02 9.97 -4.23
C TYR A 95 -2.59 9.28 -2.95
N ARG A 96 -1.90 9.99 -2.08
CA ARG A 96 -1.40 9.45 -0.82
C ARG A 96 -1.49 10.48 0.29
N ALA A 97 -1.76 10.00 1.51
CA ALA A 97 -1.61 10.77 2.73
C ALA A 97 -0.70 10.04 3.69
N VAL A 98 0.25 10.76 4.26
CA VAL A 98 1.08 10.30 5.38
C VAL A 98 0.99 11.33 6.50
N ASP A 99 1.29 10.91 7.71
CA ASP A 99 1.40 11.86 8.83
C ASP A 99 2.78 12.52 8.91
N SER A 100 3.02 13.36 9.91
CA SER A 100 4.29 14.08 10.06
C SER A 100 5.48 13.16 10.39
N THR A 101 5.26 11.92 10.78
CA THR A 101 6.30 10.91 11.01
C THR A 101 6.53 10.01 9.79
N GLY A 102 5.73 10.19 8.73
CA GLY A 102 5.78 9.36 7.53
C GLY A 102 4.90 8.11 7.58
N ALA A 103 4.10 7.93 8.65
CA ALA A 103 3.15 6.82 8.71
C ALA A 103 2.03 7.02 7.69
N THR A 104 1.74 5.97 6.92
CA THR A 104 0.70 6.02 5.87
C THR A 104 -0.69 6.07 6.49
N ILE A 105 -1.48 7.05 6.09
CA ILE A 105 -2.88 7.21 6.46
C ILE A 105 -3.75 6.43 5.48
N ASP A 106 -3.71 6.83 4.21
CA ASP A 106 -4.38 6.11 3.12
C ASP A 106 -3.81 6.49 1.75
N PHE A 107 -4.26 5.77 0.72
CA PHE A 107 -3.90 5.99 -0.68
C PHE A 107 -5.08 5.65 -1.59
N LEU A 108 -5.09 6.24 -2.79
CA LEU A 108 -6.10 6.00 -3.82
C LEU A 108 -5.45 6.05 -5.20
N LEU A 109 -5.60 5.00 -5.99
CA LEU A 109 -5.28 5.03 -7.42
C LEU A 109 -6.47 5.64 -8.18
N SER A 110 -6.20 6.60 -9.06
CA SER A 110 -7.21 7.27 -9.88
C SER A 110 -6.72 7.45 -11.31
N ALA A 111 -7.63 7.28 -12.28
CA ALA A 111 -7.33 7.57 -13.67
C ALA A 111 -7.21 9.07 -13.95
N GLY A 112 -7.92 9.92 -13.18
CA GLY A 112 -7.90 11.37 -13.31
C GLY A 112 -7.09 12.07 -12.22
N ARG A 113 -6.56 13.26 -12.55
CA ARG A 113 -5.93 14.23 -11.65
C ARG A 113 -6.78 15.47 -11.54
N ASP A 114 -7.93 15.36 -10.90
CA ASP A 114 -8.94 16.40 -10.81
C ASP A 114 -9.49 16.56 -9.38
N ALA A 115 -10.32 17.56 -9.18
CA ALA A 115 -10.94 17.83 -7.89
C ALA A 115 -11.85 16.67 -7.41
N ALA A 116 -12.50 15.96 -8.33
CA ALA A 116 -13.35 14.83 -8.00
C ALA A 116 -12.52 13.65 -7.45
N ALA A 117 -11.36 13.36 -8.07
CA ALA A 117 -10.43 12.35 -7.59
C ALA A 117 -9.86 12.73 -6.22
N ALA A 118 -9.43 13.98 -6.05
CA ALA A 118 -8.96 14.48 -4.76
C ALA A 118 -10.03 14.36 -3.67
N LYS A 119 -11.29 14.71 -3.98
CA LYS A 119 -12.42 14.58 -3.05
C LYS A 119 -12.64 13.13 -2.62
N ARG A 120 -12.72 12.20 -3.59
CA ARG A 120 -12.85 10.75 -3.28
C ARG A 120 -11.70 10.26 -2.39
N PHE A 121 -10.48 10.72 -2.67
CA PHE A 121 -9.32 10.38 -1.85
C PHE A 121 -9.45 10.89 -0.41
N PHE A 122 -9.77 12.17 -0.21
CA PHE A 122 -9.96 12.73 1.14
C PHE A 122 -11.10 12.02 1.89
N GLN A 123 -12.23 11.78 1.25
CA GLN A 123 -13.34 11.05 1.85
C GLN A 123 -12.91 9.65 2.31
N LYS A 124 -12.18 8.93 1.47
CA LYS A 124 -11.62 7.63 1.82
C LYS A 124 -10.66 7.72 3.02
N ALA A 125 -9.74 8.68 3.00
CA ALA A 125 -8.74 8.85 4.07
C ALA A 125 -9.39 9.28 5.41
N LEU A 126 -10.44 10.09 5.37
CA LEU A 126 -11.19 10.53 6.56
C LEU A 126 -12.05 9.42 7.18
N GLN A 127 -12.45 8.43 6.37
CA GLN A 127 -13.20 7.25 6.82
C GLN A 127 -12.29 6.11 7.28
N ALA A 128 -10.97 6.20 7.05
CA ALA A 128 -10.03 5.15 7.41
C ALA A 128 -10.01 4.95 8.94
N LEU A 129 -10.26 3.70 9.37
CA LEU A 129 -10.31 3.33 10.77
C LEU A 129 -8.94 3.50 11.45
N GLY A 130 -8.94 3.92 12.71
CA GLY A 130 -7.74 4.04 13.53
C GLY A 130 -6.91 5.30 13.25
N HIS A 131 -7.42 6.27 12.50
CA HIS A 131 -6.74 7.54 12.25
C HIS A 131 -7.54 8.73 12.81
N PRO A 132 -6.89 9.62 13.59
CA PRO A 132 -7.56 10.82 14.08
C PRO A 132 -7.81 11.81 12.94
N ARG A 133 -8.88 12.57 13.04
CA ARG A 133 -9.16 13.67 12.09
C ARG A 133 -8.01 14.67 12.08
N PRO A 134 -7.56 15.14 10.90
CA PRO A 134 -6.43 16.07 10.83
C PRO A 134 -6.78 17.45 11.40
N ARG A 135 -5.82 18.03 12.13
CA ARG A 135 -5.83 19.46 12.50
C ARG A 135 -5.17 20.32 11.44
N VAL A 136 -4.24 19.72 10.68
CA VAL A 136 -3.54 20.38 9.58
C VAL A 136 -3.31 19.40 8.45
N ILE A 137 -3.52 19.87 7.23
CA ILE A 137 -3.23 19.16 5.99
C ILE A 137 -2.24 20.02 5.20
N ASN A 138 -1.03 19.51 5.01
CA ASN A 138 -0.04 20.10 4.13
C ASN A 138 -0.23 19.49 2.73
N VAL A 139 -0.26 20.34 1.73
CA VAL A 139 -0.41 19.95 0.32
C VAL A 139 0.69 20.64 -0.50
N ASP A 140 0.94 20.11 -1.70
CA ASP A 140 1.74 20.80 -2.69
C ASP A 140 0.99 22.00 -3.31
N GLY A 141 1.55 22.58 -4.35
CA GLY A 141 0.94 23.74 -5.05
C GLY A 141 -0.28 23.39 -5.95
N ASN A 142 -0.81 22.17 -5.92
CA ASN A 142 -1.97 21.79 -6.72
C ASN A 142 -3.24 22.51 -6.24
N PRO A 143 -3.89 23.36 -7.07
CA PRO A 143 -5.04 24.18 -6.67
C PRO A 143 -6.30 23.37 -6.36
N SER A 144 -6.36 22.10 -6.75
CA SER A 144 -7.50 21.23 -6.47
C SER A 144 -7.65 20.93 -4.98
N TYR A 145 -6.55 20.80 -4.23
CA TYR A 145 -6.58 20.45 -2.81
C TYR A 145 -7.24 21.52 -1.93
N PRO A 146 -6.85 22.81 -1.98
CA PRO A 146 -7.49 23.83 -1.17
C PRO A 146 -9.00 23.93 -1.42
N ARG A 147 -9.43 23.81 -2.69
CA ARG A 147 -10.87 23.84 -3.07
C ARG A 147 -11.62 22.69 -2.43
N VAL A 148 -11.12 21.48 -2.55
CA VAL A 148 -11.74 20.27 -1.98
C VAL A 148 -11.75 20.33 -0.44
N ILE A 149 -10.67 20.77 0.20
CA ILE A 149 -10.60 20.93 1.65
C ILE A 149 -11.65 21.94 2.13
N THR A 150 -11.84 23.06 1.43
CA THR A 150 -12.87 24.06 1.74
C THR A 150 -14.27 23.47 1.61
N GLU A 151 -14.54 22.70 0.56
CA GLU A 151 -15.80 22.01 0.36
C GLU A 151 -16.09 21.00 1.49
N LEU A 152 -15.13 20.14 1.83
CA LEU A 152 -15.28 19.16 2.91
C LEU A 152 -15.51 19.79 4.30
N LYS A 153 -14.98 21.00 4.52
CA LYS A 153 -15.30 21.77 5.74
C LYS A 153 -16.73 22.30 5.71
N ARG A 154 -17.20 22.75 4.54
CA ARG A 154 -18.57 23.27 4.37
C ARG A 154 -19.59 22.16 4.56
N THR A 155 -19.31 20.94 4.08
CA THR A 155 -20.20 19.77 4.24
C THR A 155 -20.11 19.11 5.62
N GLY A 156 -19.15 19.53 6.48
CA GLY A 156 -18.95 18.94 7.81
C GLY A 156 -18.16 17.63 7.82
N GLU A 157 -17.73 17.13 6.65
CA GLU A 157 -16.90 15.94 6.55
C GLU A 157 -15.50 16.15 7.15
N LEU A 158 -14.99 17.39 7.09
CA LEU A 158 -13.74 17.80 7.70
C LEU A 158 -13.99 18.89 8.77
N GLY A 159 -13.26 18.81 9.87
CA GLY A 159 -13.41 19.77 10.97
C GLY A 159 -13.15 21.21 10.51
N ARG A 160 -14.03 22.16 10.87
CA ARG A 160 -13.95 23.58 10.46
C ARG A 160 -12.60 24.23 10.82
N ARG A 161 -11.96 23.81 11.93
CA ARG A 161 -10.66 24.33 12.41
C ARG A 161 -9.45 23.67 11.71
N CYS A 162 -9.64 22.69 10.84
CA CYS A 162 -8.53 22.07 10.10
C CYS A 162 -7.85 23.12 9.21
N ARG A 163 -6.53 23.26 9.31
CA ARG A 163 -5.75 24.22 8.51
C ARG A 163 -5.23 23.54 7.24
N CYS A 164 -5.44 24.17 6.10
CA CYS A 164 -4.78 23.81 4.85
C CYS A 164 -3.50 24.66 4.71
N ARG A 165 -2.36 23.98 4.45
CA ARG A 165 -1.05 24.64 4.26
C ARG A 165 -0.47 24.22 2.92
N PRO A 166 -0.49 25.08 1.88
CA PRO A 166 0.14 24.79 0.60
C PRO A 166 1.65 25.09 0.65
N VAL A 167 2.43 24.22 1.29
CA VAL A 167 3.86 24.42 1.54
C VAL A 167 4.66 23.23 1.05
N ARG A 168 5.35 23.38 -0.08
CA ARG A 168 6.07 22.30 -0.79
C ARG A 168 7.13 21.61 0.07
N TYR A 169 7.99 22.33 0.76
CA TYR A 169 9.10 21.71 1.52
C TYR A 169 8.62 20.80 2.66
N LEU A 170 7.39 20.98 3.16
CA LEU A 170 6.82 20.08 4.17
C LEU A 170 6.43 18.70 3.61
N ASN A 171 6.44 18.54 2.28
CA ASN A 171 6.09 17.31 1.60
C ASN A 171 7.28 16.39 1.28
N ASN A 172 8.51 16.75 1.66
CA ASN A 172 9.71 15.93 1.41
C ASN A 172 9.57 14.49 1.94
N ILE A 173 8.87 14.30 3.06
CA ILE A 173 8.61 12.97 3.65
C ILE A 173 7.78 12.10 2.69
N ILE A 174 6.70 12.65 2.11
CA ILE A 174 5.85 11.89 1.19
C ILE A 174 6.54 11.67 -0.16
N GLU A 175 7.41 12.59 -0.59
CA GLU A 175 8.22 12.40 -1.79
C GLU A 175 9.19 11.21 -1.66
N GLN A 176 9.82 11.04 -0.50
CA GLN A 176 10.65 9.85 -0.23
C GLN A 176 9.84 8.56 -0.31
N ASP A 177 8.63 8.58 0.21
CA ASP A 177 7.69 7.45 0.12
C ASP A 177 7.29 7.17 -1.34
N HIS A 178 7.09 8.20 -2.16
CA HIS A 178 6.84 8.05 -3.60
C HIS A 178 7.98 7.35 -4.32
N ARG A 179 9.24 7.63 -3.96
CA ARG A 179 10.42 6.96 -4.54
C ARG A 179 10.41 5.46 -4.30
N ALA A 180 9.99 5.02 -3.10
CA ALA A 180 9.89 3.60 -2.77
C ALA A 180 8.87 2.89 -3.66
N ILE A 181 7.69 3.49 -3.87
CA ILE A 181 6.63 2.94 -4.74
C ILE A 181 7.09 2.92 -6.20
N LYS A 182 7.63 4.05 -6.71
CA LYS A 182 8.11 4.15 -8.08
C LYS A 182 9.19 3.11 -8.41
N ARG A 183 10.11 2.86 -7.47
CA ARG A 183 11.15 1.82 -7.64
C ARG A 183 10.51 0.46 -7.85
N ARG A 184 9.48 0.11 -7.07
CA ARG A 184 8.77 -1.15 -7.21
C ARG A 184 8.03 -1.26 -8.55
N VAL A 185 7.29 -0.21 -8.92
CA VAL A 185 6.51 -0.18 -10.17
C VAL A 185 7.42 -0.26 -11.40
N ARG A 186 8.59 0.38 -11.38
CA ARG A 186 9.57 0.28 -12.48
C ARG A 186 10.07 -1.15 -12.69
N ALA A 187 10.37 -1.87 -11.61
CA ALA A 187 10.83 -3.26 -11.69
C ALA A 187 9.76 -4.21 -12.26
N SER A 188 8.48 -3.90 -12.10
CA SER A 188 7.37 -4.70 -12.65
C SER A 188 7.07 -4.41 -14.13
N GLN A 189 7.83 -3.55 -14.79
CA GLN A 189 7.62 -3.12 -16.19
C GLN A 189 6.22 -2.52 -16.45
N GLY A 190 5.58 -1.97 -15.41
CA GLY A 190 4.27 -1.36 -15.49
C GLY A 190 3.09 -2.34 -15.27
N PHE A 191 1.90 -1.80 -15.38
CA PHE A 191 0.64 -2.54 -15.19
C PHE A 191 -0.15 -2.59 -16.47
N ARG A 192 -0.78 -3.74 -16.76
CA ARG A 192 -1.60 -3.96 -17.96
C ARG A 192 -3.06 -3.53 -17.80
N SER A 193 -3.56 -3.44 -16.56
CA SER A 193 -4.93 -2.99 -16.28
C SER A 193 -5.00 -2.20 -14.97
N PHE A 194 -6.01 -1.34 -14.86
CA PHE A 194 -6.24 -0.52 -13.67
C PHE A 194 -6.51 -1.39 -12.42
N ASP A 195 -7.34 -2.41 -12.56
CA ASP A 195 -7.68 -3.29 -11.43
C ASP A 195 -6.47 -4.08 -10.92
N SER A 196 -5.65 -4.60 -11.83
CA SER A 196 -4.43 -5.30 -11.43
C SER A 196 -3.42 -4.35 -10.78
N ALA A 197 -3.32 -3.12 -11.26
CA ALA A 197 -2.50 -2.07 -10.64
C ALA A 197 -3.00 -1.76 -9.22
N ALA A 198 -4.31 -1.52 -9.06
CA ALA A 198 -4.91 -1.19 -7.77
C ALA A 198 -4.67 -2.30 -6.73
N ARG A 199 -4.88 -3.56 -7.10
CA ARG A 199 -4.62 -4.72 -6.22
C ARG A 199 -3.15 -4.84 -5.83
N THR A 200 -2.25 -4.71 -6.80
CA THR A 200 -0.81 -4.80 -6.55
C THR A 200 -0.31 -3.65 -5.66
N ILE A 201 -0.77 -2.42 -5.92
CA ILE A 201 -0.43 -1.24 -5.11
C ILE A 201 -0.89 -1.41 -3.66
N GLN A 202 -2.07 -1.97 -3.41
CA GLN A 202 -2.52 -2.30 -2.05
C GLN A 202 -1.49 -3.16 -1.31
N GLY A 203 -0.95 -4.18 -1.97
CA GLY A 203 0.09 -5.02 -1.38
C GLY A 203 1.42 -4.28 -1.16
N ILE A 204 1.88 -3.50 -2.14
CA ILE A 204 3.12 -2.71 -2.06
C ILE A 204 3.04 -1.72 -0.90
N GLU A 205 1.93 -0.97 -0.78
CA GLU A 205 1.70 -0.03 0.31
C GLU A 205 1.65 -0.75 1.66
N THR A 206 1.01 -1.92 1.73
CA THR A 206 0.95 -2.72 2.96
C THR A 206 2.33 -3.16 3.41
N VAL A 207 3.14 -3.72 2.52
CA VAL A 207 4.51 -4.12 2.84
C VAL A 207 5.36 -2.90 3.22
N ASN A 208 5.11 -1.74 2.60
CA ASN A 208 5.78 -0.50 2.98
C ASN A 208 5.38 -0.03 4.39
N MET A 209 4.11 -0.12 4.77
CA MET A 209 3.64 0.18 6.14
C MET A 209 4.28 -0.74 7.17
N ILE A 210 4.34 -2.05 6.91
CA ILE A 210 5.01 -3.02 7.79
C ILE A 210 6.48 -2.64 7.95
N ARG A 211 7.19 -2.38 6.87
CA ARG A 211 8.60 -2.01 6.85
C ARG A 211 8.91 -0.71 7.61
N LYS A 212 7.99 0.25 7.57
CA LYS A 212 8.13 1.52 8.28
C LYS A 212 7.88 1.38 9.80
N GLY A 213 7.55 0.18 10.29
CA GLY A 213 7.23 -0.06 11.69
C GLY A 213 5.86 0.50 12.09
N GLN A 214 4.94 0.62 11.14
CA GLN A 214 3.60 1.16 11.39
C GLN A 214 2.65 0.15 12.04
N VAL A 215 3.04 -1.13 12.09
CA VAL A 215 2.30 -2.17 12.82
C VAL A 215 2.54 -2.04 14.32
N ARG A 216 1.48 -2.21 15.13
CA ARG A 216 1.61 -2.28 16.59
C ARG A 216 2.57 -3.40 16.97
N TRP A 217 3.35 -3.21 18.06
CA TRP A 217 4.32 -4.19 18.63
C TRP A 217 5.30 -4.86 17.64
N LEU A 218 5.48 -4.31 16.43
CA LEU A 218 6.47 -4.77 15.48
C LEU A 218 7.49 -3.65 15.20
N ALA A 219 8.75 -3.92 15.49
CA ALA A 219 9.81 -2.95 15.26
C ALA A 219 10.17 -2.82 13.77
N LYS A 220 10.68 -1.64 13.40
CA LYS A 220 11.07 -1.33 12.01
C LYS A 220 12.23 -2.19 11.52
N ASP A 221 13.14 -2.58 12.40
CA ASP A 221 14.35 -3.35 12.17
C ASP A 221 14.17 -4.86 12.38
N ASP A 222 13.04 -5.28 12.94
CA ASP A 222 12.70 -6.69 13.11
C ASP A 222 12.23 -7.32 11.79
N ILE A 223 13.20 -7.72 10.95
CA ILE A 223 12.93 -8.33 9.64
C ILE A 223 12.21 -9.68 9.79
N ALA A 224 12.63 -10.51 10.75
CA ALA A 224 12.03 -11.82 10.99
C ALA A 224 10.58 -11.70 11.45
N GLY A 225 10.32 -10.82 12.41
CA GLY A 225 8.97 -10.50 12.87
C GLY A 225 8.07 -9.95 11.76
N GLN A 226 8.61 -9.11 10.84
CA GLN A 226 7.85 -8.62 9.67
C GLN A 226 7.46 -9.75 8.71
N VAL A 227 8.33 -10.75 8.52
CA VAL A 227 8.03 -11.95 7.71
C VAL A 227 6.96 -12.76 8.37
N ALA A 228 7.15 -13.10 9.66
CA ALA A 228 6.19 -13.87 10.45
C ALA A 228 4.82 -13.20 10.54
N PHE A 229 4.79 -11.88 10.75
CA PHE A 229 3.56 -11.09 10.78
C PHE A 229 2.81 -11.15 9.44
N ALA A 230 3.50 -10.93 8.32
CA ALA A 230 2.88 -10.99 6.99
C ALA A 230 2.32 -12.38 6.68
N ALA A 231 3.01 -13.45 7.07
CA ALA A 231 2.57 -14.83 6.96
C ALA A 231 1.36 -15.11 7.86
N GLY A 232 1.40 -14.65 9.12
CA GLY A 232 0.31 -14.76 10.10
C GLY A 232 -0.97 -14.07 9.64
N LEU A 233 -0.86 -12.89 9.01
CA LEU A 233 -2.01 -12.21 8.41
C LEU A 233 -2.73 -13.09 7.37
N LEU A 234 -2.04 -13.98 6.69
CA LEU A 234 -2.62 -14.90 5.73
C LEU A 234 -2.98 -16.27 6.33
N GLY A 235 -2.81 -16.43 7.65
CA GLY A 235 -3.21 -17.62 8.40
C GLY A 235 -2.12 -18.68 8.51
N LEU A 236 -0.87 -18.36 8.21
CA LEU A 236 0.26 -19.24 8.49
C LEU A 236 0.73 -19.02 9.92
N THR A 237 0.81 -20.08 10.70
CA THR A 237 1.50 -20.03 11.99
C THR A 237 2.99 -19.80 11.75
N ALA A 238 3.61 -18.93 12.56
CA ALA A 238 5.02 -18.61 12.45
C ALA A 238 5.85 -19.89 12.30
N MET A 239 6.74 -19.86 11.29
CA MET A 239 7.83 -20.84 11.26
C MET A 239 8.72 -20.52 12.46
N ALA A 240 8.75 -21.43 13.41
CA ALA A 240 9.72 -21.41 14.50
C ALA A 240 11.13 -21.57 13.93
#